data_8687abc84118471809ef7225f74aad23
#
_entry.id   8687abc84118471809ef7225f74aad23
#
_cell.length_a   1.000
_cell.length_b   1.000
_cell.length_c   1.000
_cell.angle_alpha   90.00
_cell.angle_beta   90.00
_cell.angle_gamma   90.00
#
_symmetry.space_group_name_H-M   'P 1'
#
loop_
_entity.id
_entity.type
_entity.pdbx_description
1 polymer ?
#
loop_
_entity_poly.entity_id
_entity_poly.type
_entity_poly.pdbx_seq_one_letter_code
_entity_poly.pdbx_strand_id
1 'polypeptide(L)'
;MFYSGPGIGSRYFTPSTHAWTKVVATTNYTNARTYGTSILLPLTPVNNYRPVVMIMGGGVPTATATAELFDLSAATPSWQPGPAMSQARVEMNAVILPTGKVVALGGSGTDENASTASFNADLYDPASNSFSSAGANAFPRLYHSIALLLPDATVWVAGGNPQRGTYESHMEIYQPAYLFSTDSNGNPIPAPRPTITSAPGAVGYGTTFTVESPDSFDISSVVLVKAGSVTHAFDMEQRLVGLSYTAGSGSLTVTAPPNGQFRSDRSCFGLSQSESRIGSGWW
;
A
#
# COMPACT_ATOMS: atom_id res chain seq x y z
N MET A 1 -15.09 -3.88 12.36
CA MET A 1 -14.51 -3.40 11.08
C MET A 1 -14.66 -1.88 11.02
N PHE A 2 -13.67 -1.17 10.53
CA PHE A 2 -13.74 0.28 10.32
C PHE A 2 -14.13 0.60 8.88
N TYR A 3 -15.05 1.52 8.70
CA TYR A 3 -15.53 2.00 7.41
C TYR A 3 -15.19 3.49 7.29
N SER A 4 -14.21 3.81 6.44
CA SER A 4 -13.81 5.19 6.15
C SER A 4 -14.82 5.90 5.23
N GLY A 5 -15.47 5.13 4.36
CA GLY A 5 -16.56 5.57 3.48
C GLY A 5 -16.18 6.53 2.35
N PRO A 6 -17.00 6.64 1.31
CA PRO A 6 -16.91 7.75 0.37
C PRO A 6 -17.55 9.04 0.92
N GLY A 7 -18.48 8.93 1.86
CA GLY A 7 -19.08 10.09 2.55
C GLY A 7 -18.16 10.67 3.63
N ILE A 8 -18.58 11.79 4.21
CA ILE A 8 -17.80 12.49 5.25
C ILE A 8 -17.77 11.75 6.60
N GLY A 9 -18.67 10.79 6.83
CA GLY A 9 -18.83 10.13 8.13
C GLY A 9 -18.28 8.72 8.15
N SER A 10 -17.36 8.45 9.09
CA SER A 10 -16.81 7.13 9.35
C SER A 10 -17.59 6.38 10.42
N ARG A 11 -17.59 5.05 10.36
CA ARG A 11 -18.37 4.17 11.24
C ARG A 11 -17.63 2.88 11.56
N TYR A 12 -18.06 2.21 12.62
CA TYR A 12 -17.68 0.83 12.87
C TYR A 12 -18.82 -0.11 12.53
N PHE A 13 -18.48 -1.28 12.02
CA PHE A 13 -19.38 -2.42 11.81
C PHE A 13 -18.94 -3.56 12.72
N THR A 14 -19.91 -4.13 13.44
CA THR A 14 -19.71 -5.32 14.28
C THR A 14 -20.27 -6.54 13.58
N PRO A 15 -19.44 -7.43 13.01
CA PRO A 15 -19.92 -8.58 12.22
C PRO A 15 -20.79 -9.54 13.02
N SER A 16 -20.49 -9.78 14.30
CA SER A 16 -21.23 -10.71 15.14
C SER A 16 -22.68 -10.29 15.44
N THR A 17 -22.96 -9.00 15.41
CA THR A 17 -24.30 -8.44 15.67
C THR A 17 -24.94 -7.81 14.44
N HIS A 18 -24.20 -7.79 13.30
CA HIS A 18 -24.58 -7.10 12.06
C HIS A 18 -24.96 -5.62 12.27
N ALA A 19 -24.35 -4.97 13.27
CA ALA A 19 -24.71 -3.63 13.68
C ALA A 19 -23.67 -2.59 13.21
N TRP A 20 -24.16 -1.45 12.77
CA TRP A 20 -23.38 -0.25 12.52
C TRP A 20 -23.47 0.73 13.68
N THR A 21 -22.35 1.37 14.02
CA THR A 21 -22.40 2.51 14.93
C THR A 21 -23.02 3.74 14.25
N LYS A 22 -23.41 4.75 15.04
CA LYS A 22 -23.54 6.10 14.51
C LYS A 22 -22.20 6.56 13.94
N VAL A 23 -22.18 7.71 13.25
CA VAL A 23 -20.93 8.34 12.80
C VAL A 23 -20.02 8.56 14.01
N VAL A 24 -18.79 8.03 13.93
CA VAL A 24 -17.79 8.11 15.01
C VAL A 24 -16.76 9.22 14.77
N ALA A 25 -16.58 9.60 13.51
CA ALA A 25 -15.72 10.71 13.10
C ALA A 25 -16.16 11.24 11.73
N THR A 26 -15.85 12.50 11.47
CA THR A 26 -16.05 13.16 10.18
C THR A 26 -14.71 13.61 9.61
N THR A 27 -14.56 13.51 8.28
CA THR A 27 -13.37 14.00 7.57
C THR A 27 -13.26 15.53 7.66
N ASN A 28 -12.02 16.04 7.57
CA ASN A 28 -11.78 17.48 7.45
C ASN A 28 -12.15 18.01 6.06
N TYR A 29 -12.00 17.18 5.01
CA TYR A 29 -12.54 17.50 3.70
C TYR A 29 -14.06 17.45 3.76
N THR A 30 -14.70 18.59 3.51
CA THR A 30 -16.13 18.82 3.77
C THR A 30 -17.07 18.18 2.76
N ASN A 31 -16.56 17.73 1.61
CA ASN A 31 -17.34 17.05 0.60
C ASN A 31 -17.13 15.52 0.68
N ALA A 32 -18.01 14.76 0.02
CA ALA A 32 -17.82 13.34 -0.12
C ALA A 32 -16.55 13.02 -0.94
N ARG A 33 -15.78 12.02 -0.52
CA ARG A 33 -14.62 11.49 -1.26
C ARG A 33 -15.05 10.37 -2.21
N THR A 34 -16.11 10.61 -2.98
CA THR A 34 -16.57 9.66 -4.00
C THR A 34 -15.41 9.32 -4.94
N TYR A 35 -15.23 8.03 -5.22
CA TYR A 35 -14.11 7.50 -6.01
C TYR A 35 -12.70 7.83 -5.45
N GLY A 36 -12.60 8.17 -4.18
CA GLY A 36 -11.34 8.18 -3.46
C GLY A 36 -10.90 6.78 -3.08
N THR A 37 -9.69 6.64 -2.59
CA THR A 37 -9.16 5.36 -2.08
C THR A 37 -8.79 5.46 -0.62
N SER A 38 -8.78 4.32 0.07
CA SER A 38 -8.28 4.23 1.44
C SER A 38 -7.39 3.01 1.63
N ILE A 39 -6.47 3.10 2.57
CA ILE A 39 -5.47 2.09 2.81
C ILE A 39 -5.16 2.00 4.30
N LEU A 40 -4.98 0.78 4.81
CA LEU A 40 -4.40 0.57 6.13
C LEU A 40 -2.88 0.64 5.99
N LEU A 41 -2.25 1.63 6.59
CA LEU A 41 -0.80 1.81 6.55
C LEU A 41 -0.08 0.61 7.19
N PRO A 42 1.21 0.39 6.87
CA PRO A 42 1.97 -0.73 7.38
C PRO A 42 1.94 -0.87 8.90
N LEU A 43 1.67 -2.08 9.36
CA LEU A 43 1.69 -2.47 10.76
C LEU A 43 3.07 -3.02 11.09
N THR A 44 3.87 -2.33 11.87
CA THR A 44 5.27 -2.71 12.12
C THR A 44 5.60 -2.72 13.60
N PRO A 45 6.60 -3.50 14.06
CA PRO A 45 7.06 -3.47 15.45
C PRO A 45 7.51 -2.07 15.89
N VAL A 46 8.14 -1.30 14.98
CA VAL A 46 8.65 0.04 15.26
C VAL A 46 7.53 1.02 15.65
N ASN A 47 6.35 0.89 15.05
CA ASN A 47 5.19 1.72 15.40
C ASN A 47 4.24 1.00 16.37
N ASN A 48 4.69 -0.07 17.02
CA ASN A 48 3.88 -0.91 17.91
C ASN A 48 2.59 -1.41 17.23
N TYR A 49 2.68 -1.75 15.93
CA TYR A 49 1.58 -2.20 15.09
C TYR A 49 0.38 -1.24 15.10
N ARG A 50 0.62 0.05 15.23
CA ARG A 50 -0.39 1.09 15.29
C ARG A 50 -1.24 1.13 14.00
N PRO A 51 -2.56 0.89 14.09
CA PRO A 51 -3.43 0.82 12.92
C PRO A 51 -3.86 2.22 12.48
N VAL A 52 -3.21 2.74 11.45
CA VAL A 52 -3.55 4.03 10.86
C VAL A 52 -4.17 3.81 9.48
N VAL A 53 -5.38 4.32 9.29
CA VAL A 53 -6.04 4.34 7.98
C VAL A 53 -5.76 5.69 7.32
N MET A 54 -5.32 5.65 6.06
CA MET A 54 -5.17 6.83 5.23
C MET A 54 -6.26 6.82 4.15
N ILE A 55 -6.93 7.95 3.97
CA ILE A 55 -7.82 8.19 2.83
C ILE A 55 -7.20 9.29 1.96
N MET A 56 -7.36 9.17 0.64
CA MET A 56 -6.79 10.12 -0.29
C MET A 56 -7.63 10.28 -1.56
N GLY A 57 -7.56 11.47 -2.15
CA GLY A 57 -8.29 11.78 -3.36
C GLY A 57 -9.81 11.73 -3.19
N GLY A 58 -10.49 11.44 -4.28
CA GLY A 58 -11.95 11.46 -4.34
C GLY A 58 -12.53 12.84 -4.52
N GLY A 59 -13.86 12.90 -4.56
CA GLY A 59 -14.60 14.15 -4.67
C GLY A 59 -15.41 14.25 -5.96
N VAL A 60 -16.66 14.67 -5.83
CA VAL A 60 -17.59 14.93 -6.93
C VAL A 60 -18.34 16.22 -6.60
N PRO A 61 -18.47 17.18 -7.51
CA PRO A 61 -18.05 17.15 -8.93
C PRO A 61 -16.56 17.41 -9.16
N THR A 62 -15.81 17.83 -8.13
CA THR A 62 -14.40 18.22 -8.27
C THR A 62 -13.52 17.30 -7.42
N ALA A 63 -12.51 16.72 -8.05
CA ALA A 63 -11.51 15.91 -7.36
C ALA A 63 -10.71 16.74 -6.35
N THR A 64 -10.17 16.06 -5.31
CA THR A 64 -9.23 16.66 -4.36
C THR A 64 -7.88 15.96 -4.37
N ALA A 65 -6.82 16.70 -4.08
CA ALA A 65 -5.48 16.14 -3.84
C ALA A 65 -5.24 15.81 -2.36
N THR A 66 -6.17 16.18 -1.46
CA THR A 66 -5.97 16.04 -0.02
C THR A 66 -5.97 14.58 0.42
N ALA A 67 -5.20 14.30 1.46
CA ALA A 67 -5.25 13.05 2.20
C ALA A 67 -5.52 13.31 3.68
N GLU A 68 -6.03 12.32 4.37
CA GLU A 68 -6.28 12.36 5.81
C GLU A 68 -5.92 11.02 6.45
N LEU A 69 -5.52 11.08 7.71
CA LEU A 69 -5.07 9.95 8.50
C LEU A 69 -5.98 9.74 9.70
N PHE A 70 -6.32 8.49 9.99
CA PHE A 70 -7.14 8.11 11.13
C PHE A 70 -6.43 7.05 11.95
N ASP A 71 -5.99 7.40 13.16
CA ASP A 71 -5.36 6.47 14.09
C ASP A 71 -6.43 5.77 14.92
N LEU A 72 -6.63 4.48 14.64
CA LEU A 72 -7.60 3.64 15.35
C LEU A 72 -7.18 3.33 16.80
N SER A 73 -5.91 3.55 17.17
CA SER A 73 -5.38 3.33 18.51
C SER A 73 -5.43 4.57 19.42
N ALA A 74 -5.74 5.73 18.86
CA ALA A 74 -5.84 6.97 19.63
C ALA A 74 -6.96 6.89 20.69
N ALA A 75 -6.76 7.52 21.83
CA ALA A 75 -7.79 7.57 22.89
C ALA A 75 -9.10 8.23 22.40
N THR A 76 -8.98 9.22 21.53
CA THR A 76 -10.10 9.86 20.83
C THR A 76 -9.77 9.91 19.34
N PRO A 77 -10.11 8.85 18.58
CA PRO A 77 -9.79 8.77 17.17
C PRO A 77 -10.50 9.88 16.37
N SER A 78 -9.75 10.59 15.55
CA SER A 78 -10.26 11.62 14.64
C SER A 78 -9.43 11.70 13.38
N TRP A 79 -10.02 12.16 12.28
CA TRP A 79 -9.31 12.41 11.06
C TRP A 79 -8.36 13.61 11.24
N GLN A 80 -7.11 13.39 10.89
CA GLN A 80 -6.06 14.41 10.90
C GLN A 80 -5.66 14.73 9.45
N PRO A 81 -5.45 16.00 9.10
CA PRO A 81 -4.94 16.37 7.79
C PRO A 81 -3.60 15.67 7.50
N GLY A 82 -3.48 15.07 6.32
CA GLY A 82 -2.25 14.52 5.78
C GLY A 82 -1.66 15.42 4.69
N PRO A 83 -0.52 15.03 4.10
CA PRO A 83 0.07 15.73 2.97
C PRO A 83 -0.83 15.63 1.73
N ALA A 84 -0.75 16.61 0.84
CA ALA A 84 -1.45 16.56 -0.44
C ALA A 84 -0.62 15.79 -1.48
N MET A 85 -1.30 15.05 -2.36
CA MET A 85 -0.72 14.49 -3.58
C MET A 85 -0.37 15.61 -4.57
N SER A 86 0.45 15.30 -5.57
CA SER A 86 0.84 16.24 -6.63
C SER A 86 -0.35 16.74 -7.47
N GLN A 87 -1.40 15.93 -7.57
CA GLN A 87 -2.60 16.23 -8.37
C GLN A 87 -3.86 15.79 -7.65
N ALA A 88 -4.95 16.55 -7.84
CA ALA A 88 -6.29 16.13 -7.45
C ALA A 88 -6.76 14.99 -8.36
N ARG A 89 -7.34 13.92 -7.77
CA ARG A 89 -7.77 12.76 -8.54
C ARG A 89 -8.92 11.98 -7.92
N VAL A 90 -9.82 11.51 -8.74
CA VAL A 90 -10.81 10.46 -8.49
C VAL A 90 -10.35 9.18 -9.20
N GLU A 91 -10.89 8.01 -8.83
CA GLU A 91 -10.66 6.71 -9.52
C GLU A 91 -9.19 6.26 -9.53
N MET A 92 -8.42 6.72 -8.56
CA MET A 92 -7.01 6.40 -8.41
C MET A 92 -6.79 5.06 -7.70
N ASN A 93 -5.68 4.41 -7.99
CA ASN A 93 -5.21 3.23 -7.26
C ASN A 93 -4.16 3.62 -6.22
N ALA A 94 -4.10 2.84 -5.13
CA ALA A 94 -3.02 2.92 -4.14
C ALA A 94 -2.52 1.52 -3.79
N VAL A 95 -1.21 1.31 -3.81
CA VAL A 95 -0.57 0.01 -3.57
C VAL A 95 0.51 0.14 -2.51
N ILE A 96 0.45 -0.72 -1.49
CA ILE A 96 1.50 -0.84 -0.48
C ILE A 96 2.68 -1.59 -1.09
N LEU A 97 3.84 -0.97 -1.08
CA LEU A 97 5.10 -1.57 -1.54
C LEU A 97 5.78 -2.33 -0.40
N PRO A 98 6.68 -3.30 -0.68
CA PRO A 98 7.40 -4.05 0.35
C PRO A 98 8.22 -3.19 1.32
N THR A 99 8.59 -1.98 0.90
CA THR A 99 9.25 -0.98 1.76
C THR A 99 8.35 -0.35 2.81
N GLY A 100 7.06 -0.61 2.77
CA GLY A 100 6.06 0.07 3.59
C GLY A 100 5.62 1.44 3.03
N LYS A 101 6.19 1.89 1.93
CA LYS A 101 5.70 3.08 1.21
C LYS A 101 4.46 2.73 0.40
N VAL A 102 3.69 3.75 0.02
CA VAL A 102 2.47 3.59 -0.77
C VAL A 102 2.61 4.35 -2.08
N VAL A 103 2.48 3.66 -3.21
CA VAL A 103 2.36 4.33 -4.50
C VAL A 103 0.91 4.62 -4.81
N ALA A 104 0.60 5.89 -5.09
CA ALA A 104 -0.69 6.37 -5.56
C ALA A 104 -0.57 6.74 -7.04
N LEU A 105 -1.37 6.13 -7.90
CA LEU A 105 -1.26 6.28 -9.35
C LEU A 105 -2.62 6.29 -10.06
N GLY A 106 -2.63 6.81 -11.28
CA GLY A 106 -3.84 6.92 -12.08
C GLY A 106 -4.85 7.93 -11.53
N GLY A 107 -6.08 7.77 -11.95
CA GLY A 107 -7.17 8.69 -11.66
C GLY A 107 -7.23 9.88 -12.62
N SER A 108 -8.19 10.74 -12.39
CA SER A 108 -8.44 11.94 -13.20
C SER A 108 -9.01 13.07 -12.34
N GLY A 109 -8.96 14.28 -12.86
CA GLY A 109 -9.59 15.45 -12.23
C GLY A 109 -11.12 15.42 -12.29
N THR A 110 -11.68 14.60 -13.18
CA THR A 110 -13.13 14.45 -13.40
C THR A 110 -13.44 13.01 -13.78
N ASP A 111 -14.57 12.47 -13.27
CA ASP A 111 -15.06 11.11 -13.51
C ASP A 111 -15.02 10.71 -15.00
N GLU A 112 -14.38 9.58 -15.30
CA GLU A 112 -14.23 8.97 -16.63
C GLU A 112 -13.84 9.98 -17.74
N ASN A 113 -12.89 10.87 -17.46
CA ASN A 113 -12.45 11.88 -18.42
C ASN A 113 -10.93 11.85 -18.62
N ALA A 114 -10.47 11.18 -19.67
CA ALA A 114 -9.05 11.05 -20.00
C ALA A 114 -8.35 12.39 -20.29
N SER A 115 -9.08 13.44 -20.67
CA SER A 115 -8.47 14.77 -20.86
C SER A 115 -8.00 15.41 -19.55
N THR A 116 -8.46 14.88 -18.42
CA THR A 116 -8.06 15.29 -17.06
C THR A 116 -7.28 14.20 -16.32
N ALA A 117 -6.80 13.18 -17.04
CA ALA A 117 -6.07 12.05 -16.47
C ALA A 117 -4.82 12.49 -15.72
N SER A 118 -4.59 11.88 -14.57
CA SER A 118 -3.37 12.03 -13.78
C SER A 118 -2.36 10.97 -14.21
N PHE A 119 -1.34 11.37 -14.92
CA PHE A 119 -0.26 10.46 -15.33
C PHE A 119 0.83 10.32 -14.26
N ASN A 120 1.09 11.36 -13.47
CA ASN A 120 2.09 11.31 -12.42
C ASN A 120 1.67 10.33 -11.32
N ALA A 121 2.61 9.51 -10.86
CA ALA A 121 2.47 8.72 -9.66
C ALA A 121 3.12 9.43 -8.48
N ASP A 122 2.50 9.32 -7.29
CA ASP A 122 2.99 9.85 -6.03
C ASP A 122 3.39 8.72 -5.11
N LEU A 123 4.55 8.82 -4.46
CA LEU A 123 5.03 7.89 -3.46
C LEU A 123 4.88 8.50 -2.06
N TYR A 124 3.96 7.97 -1.29
CA TYR A 124 3.79 8.33 0.12
C TYR A 124 4.76 7.56 1.00
N ASP A 125 5.49 8.27 1.84
CA ASP A 125 6.36 7.71 2.86
C ASP A 125 5.74 7.94 4.25
N PRO A 126 5.27 6.86 4.94
CA PRO A 126 4.69 7.01 6.28
C PRO A 126 5.68 7.52 7.33
N ALA A 127 6.98 7.31 7.15
CA ALA A 127 7.99 7.75 8.12
C ALA A 127 8.18 9.27 8.12
N SER A 128 8.17 9.90 6.94
CA SER A 128 8.26 11.35 6.79
C SER A 128 6.90 12.05 6.69
N ASN A 129 5.81 11.28 6.59
CA ASN A 129 4.45 11.77 6.31
C ASN A 129 4.42 12.74 5.12
N SER A 130 5.00 12.34 3.99
CA SER A 130 5.13 13.18 2.80
C SER A 130 4.98 12.39 1.51
N PHE A 131 4.59 13.08 0.44
CA PHE A 131 4.62 12.55 -0.93
C PHE A 131 5.87 13.02 -1.66
N SER A 132 6.37 12.15 -2.53
CA SER A 132 7.40 12.45 -3.53
C SER A 132 6.98 11.87 -4.88
N SER A 133 7.64 12.27 -5.97
CA SER A 133 7.37 11.72 -7.29
C SER A 133 7.73 10.23 -7.35
N ALA A 134 6.87 9.43 -7.98
CA ALA A 134 7.11 8.03 -8.31
C ALA A 134 7.18 7.79 -9.83
N GLY A 135 7.41 8.84 -10.61
CA GLY A 135 7.39 8.77 -12.08
C GLY A 135 6.01 9.00 -12.67
N ALA A 136 5.77 8.48 -13.86
CA ALA A 136 4.51 8.64 -14.57
C ALA A 136 4.16 7.37 -15.36
N ASN A 137 2.87 7.06 -15.40
CA ASN A 137 2.31 6.04 -16.31
C ASN A 137 2.09 6.65 -17.73
N ALA A 138 2.11 5.79 -18.74
CA ALA A 138 1.96 6.22 -20.12
C ALA A 138 0.50 6.29 -20.59
N PHE A 139 -0.39 5.54 -19.93
CA PHE A 139 -1.80 5.41 -20.32
C PHE A 139 -2.72 5.93 -19.23
N PRO A 140 -3.89 6.52 -19.57
CA PRO A 140 -4.86 6.98 -18.58
C PRO A 140 -5.43 5.79 -17.78
N ARG A 141 -5.37 5.86 -16.45
CA ARG A 141 -5.86 4.82 -15.54
C ARG A 141 -7.00 5.37 -14.69
N LEU A 142 -8.20 5.33 -15.23
CA LEU A 142 -9.41 5.88 -14.62
C LEU A 142 -10.29 4.76 -14.04
N TYR A 143 -11.59 4.97 -14.04
CA TYR A 143 -12.58 4.03 -13.53
C TYR A 143 -12.35 2.60 -14.07
N HIS A 144 -12.48 1.59 -13.23
CA HIS A 144 -12.17 0.18 -13.51
C HIS A 144 -10.68 -0.13 -13.78
N SER A 145 -9.76 0.83 -13.62
CA SER A 145 -8.34 0.49 -13.59
C SER A 145 -7.99 -0.29 -12.33
N ILE A 146 -6.95 -1.09 -12.44
CA ILE A 146 -6.40 -1.90 -11.33
C ILE A 146 -4.91 -1.69 -11.21
N ALA A 147 -4.40 -1.77 -9.98
CA ALA A 147 -2.98 -1.83 -9.70
C ALA A 147 -2.73 -2.87 -8.61
N LEU A 148 -1.85 -3.83 -8.86
CA LEU A 148 -1.55 -4.95 -7.97
C LEU A 148 -0.05 -5.12 -7.79
N LEU A 149 0.40 -5.27 -6.56
CA LEU A 149 1.75 -5.68 -6.25
C LEU A 149 1.95 -7.14 -6.71
N LEU A 150 2.99 -7.36 -7.51
CA LEU A 150 3.36 -8.69 -8.00
C LEU A 150 4.41 -9.35 -7.08
N PRO A 151 4.57 -10.69 -7.17
CA PRO A 151 5.55 -11.42 -6.37
C PRO A 151 7.00 -10.98 -6.58
N ASP A 152 7.34 -10.41 -7.72
CA ASP A 152 8.66 -9.85 -8.01
C ASP A 152 8.86 -8.42 -7.48
N ALA A 153 7.91 -7.92 -6.68
CA ALA A 153 7.88 -6.58 -6.10
C ALA A 153 7.75 -5.43 -7.12
N THR A 154 7.35 -5.73 -8.34
CA THR A 154 6.83 -4.76 -9.31
C THR A 154 5.34 -4.51 -9.07
N VAL A 155 4.76 -3.49 -9.71
CA VAL A 155 3.32 -3.26 -9.67
C VAL A 155 2.74 -3.37 -11.08
N TRP A 156 1.82 -4.32 -11.26
CA TRP A 156 1.05 -4.45 -12.49
C TRP A 156 -0.10 -3.45 -12.50
N VAL A 157 -0.22 -2.69 -13.60
CA VAL A 157 -1.24 -1.67 -13.78
C VAL A 157 -1.94 -1.92 -15.12
N ALA A 158 -3.27 -2.00 -15.09
CA ALA A 158 -4.05 -2.31 -16.30
C ALA A 158 -5.47 -1.73 -16.25
N GLY A 159 -6.12 -1.75 -17.40
CA GLY A 159 -7.52 -1.34 -17.54
C GLY A 159 -7.77 0.14 -17.32
N GLY A 160 -9.03 0.44 -17.16
CA GLY A 160 -9.59 1.78 -17.02
C GLY A 160 -10.55 2.15 -18.15
N ASN A 161 -11.39 3.11 -17.87
CA ASN A 161 -12.33 3.69 -18.85
C ASN A 161 -11.85 5.11 -19.16
N PRO A 162 -11.10 5.33 -20.27
CA PRO A 162 -10.70 6.69 -20.67
C PRO A 162 -11.89 7.63 -20.83
N GLN A 163 -13.05 7.04 -21.14
CA GLN A 163 -14.33 7.68 -21.29
C GLN A 163 -15.41 6.60 -21.07
N ARG A 164 -16.58 6.98 -20.57
CA ARG A 164 -17.67 6.03 -20.34
C ARG A 164 -17.97 5.20 -21.59
N GLY A 165 -17.98 3.87 -21.42
CA GLY A 165 -18.20 2.91 -22.48
C GLY A 165 -17.01 2.61 -23.38
N THR A 166 -15.81 3.13 -23.05
CA THR A 166 -14.55 2.77 -23.71
C THR A 166 -13.62 2.06 -22.74
N TYR A 167 -12.59 1.40 -23.24
CA TYR A 167 -11.67 0.60 -22.42
C TYR A 167 -10.23 0.91 -22.80
N GLU A 168 -9.37 1.05 -21.77
CA GLU A 168 -7.93 1.11 -21.94
C GLU A 168 -7.37 -0.32 -21.94
N SER A 169 -6.85 -0.77 -23.07
CA SER A 169 -6.40 -2.15 -23.28
C SER A 169 -4.93 -2.40 -22.95
N HIS A 170 -4.14 -1.34 -22.76
CA HIS A 170 -2.73 -1.48 -22.43
C HIS A 170 -2.54 -1.87 -20.98
N MET A 171 -1.45 -2.56 -20.70
CA MET A 171 -0.95 -2.80 -19.34
C MET A 171 0.46 -2.26 -19.21
N GLU A 172 0.82 -1.92 -17.98
CA GLU A 172 2.13 -1.39 -17.61
C GLU A 172 2.66 -2.13 -16.40
N ILE A 173 3.98 -2.20 -16.28
CA ILE A 173 4.66 -2.66 -15.09
C ILE A 173 5.40 -1.46 -14.49
N TYR A 174 4.93 -0.99 -13.36
CA TYR A 174 5.69 -0.02 -12.57
C TYR A 174 6.82 -0.73 -11.85
N GLN A 175 8.02 -0.26 -12.07
CA GLN A 175 9.24 -0.77 -11.44
C GLN A 175 9.72 0.25 -10.41
N PRO A 176 9.47 0.03 -9.11
CA PRO A 176 9.88 0.96 -8.06
C PRO A 176 11.40 1.10 -7.97
N ALA A 177 11.85 2.28 -7.53
CA ALA A 177 13.28 2.61 -7.46
C ALA A 177 14.13 1.62 -6.64
N TYR A 178 13.54 0.93 -5.65
CA TYR A 178 14.25 -0.07 -4.86
C TYR A 178 14.69 -1.32 -5.66
N LEU A 179 14.18 -1.51 -6.87
CA LEU A 179 14.60 -2.59 -7.76
C LEU A 179 15.91 -2.29 -8.48
N PHE A 180 16.44 -1.09 -8.29
CA PHE A 180 17.63 -0.62 -8.99
C PHE A 180 18.70 -0.13 -8.01
N SER A 181 19.92 -0.25 -8.43
CA SER A 181 21.10 0.39 -7.88
C SER A 181 21.83 1.14 -8.99
N THR A 182 22.93 1.80 -8.70
CA THR A 182 23.76 2.46 -9.71
C THR A 182 25.11 1.76 -9.86
N ASP A 183 25.57 1.63 -11.09
CA ASP A 183 26.95 1.20 -11.38
C ASP A 183 27.97 2.29 -11.04
N SER A 184 29.26 2.02 -11.25
CA SER A 184 30.35 2.98 -11.01
C SER A 184 30.29 4.24 -11.89
N ASN A 185 29.50 4.22 -12.96
CA ASN A 185 29.30 5.34 -13.88
C ASN A 185 27.99 6.11 -13.59
N GLY A 186 27.24 5.69 -12.55
CA GLY A 186 25.94 6.29 -12.21
C GLY A 186 24.75 5.78 -13.03
N ASN A 187 24.91 4.74 -13.85
CA ASN A 187 23.81 4.17 -14.61
C ASN A 187 22.96 3.24 -13.73
N PRO A 188 21.63 3.24 -13.90
CA PRO A 188 20.76 2.30 -13.19
C PRO A 188 21.02 0.86 -13.65
N ILE A 189 21.23 -0.02 -12.68
CA ILE A 189 21.36 -1.48 -12.88
C ILE A 189 20.39 -2.19 -11.92
N PRO A 190 19.96 -3.42 -12.21
CA PRO A 190 19.16 -4.19 -11.26
C PRO A 190 19.88 -4.31 -9.90
N ALA A 191 19.19 -4.00 -8.82
CA ALA A 191 19.71 -4.16 -7.48
C ALA A 191 19.85 -5.67 -7.15
N PRO A 192 20.91 -6.09 -6.44
CA PRO A 192 20.97 -7.41 -5.84
C PRO A 192 19.76 -7.62 -4.93
N ARG A 193 19.19 -8.83 -4.97
CA ARG A 193 18.03 -9.18 -4.14
C ARG A 193 18.44 -10.25 -3.13
N PRO A 194 18.01 -10.15 -1.85
CA PRO A 194 18.23 -11.22 -0.90
C PRO A 194 17.46 -12.46 -1.32
N THR A 195 18.04 -13.62 -1.04
CA THR A 195 17.49 -14.91 -1.40
C THR A 195 16.86 -15.56 -0.18
N ILE A 196 15.61 -15.99 -0.27
CA ILE A 196 14.99 -16.92 0.68
C ILE A 196 15.17 -18.32 0.12
N THR A 197 15.95 -19.16 0.79
CA THR A 197 16.16 -20.55 0.39
C THR A 197 15.16 -21.51 1.03
N SER A 198 14.62 -21.15 2.19
CA SER A 198 13.56 -21.88 2.87
C SER A 198 12.78 -20.98 3.82
N ALA A 199 11.48 -21.18 3.88
CA ALA A 199 10.58 -20.58 4.85
C ALA A 199 9.38 -21.50 5.12
N PRO A 200 8.75 -21.48 6.30
CA PRO A 200 7.59 -22.31 6.58
C PRO A 200 6.38 -21.88 5.76
N GLY A 201 5.60 -22.83 5.25
CA GLY A 201 4.35 -22.57 4.52
C GLY A 201 3.19 -22.08 5.41
N ALA A 202 3.32 -22.21 6.75
CA ALA A 202 2.35 -21.72 7.72
C ALA A 202 3.05 -21.40 9.03
N VAL A 203 2.60 -20.35 9.72
CA VAL A 203 3.13 -19.93 11.00
C VAL A 203 1.99 -19.65 11.98
N GLY A 204 2.18 -20.00 13.26
CA GLY A 204 1.25 -19.67 14.35
C GLY A 204 1.47 -18.24 14.84
N TYR A 205 0.42 -17.58 15.32
CA TYR A 205 0.56 -16.26 15.95
C TYR A 205 1.45 -16.31 17.20
N GLY A 206 2.29 -15.30 17.36
CA GLY A 206 3.18 -15.14 18.50
C GLY A 206 4.30 -16.19 18.60
N THR A 207 4.41 -17.09 17.63
CA THR A 207 5.48 -18.09 17.58
C THR A 207 6.71 -17.56 16.84
N THR A 208 7.86 -18.17 17.09
CA THR A 208 9.07 -17.95 16.30
C THR A 208 9.18 -19.02 15.23
N PHE A 209 9.78 -18.64 14.10
CA PHE A 209 10.06 -19.54 12.99
C PHE A 209 11.36 -19.12 12.28
N THR A 210 11.93 -20.01 11.50
CA THR A 210 13.19 -19.77 10.77
C THR A 210 12.92 -19.45 9.32
N VAL A 211 13.65 -18.46 8.80
CA VAL A 211 13.77 -18.17 7.36
C VAL A 211 15.23 -18.34 6.99
N GLU A 212 15.54 -19.26 6.08
CA GLU A 212 16.89 -19.50 5.62
C GLU A 212 17.24 -18.50 4.51
N SER A 213 18.37 -17.83 4.66
CA SER A 213 18.89 -16.86 3.70
C SER A 213 20.41 -16.73 3.83
N PRO A 214 21.17 -16.90 2.73
CA PRO A 214 22.61 -16.64 2.76
C PRO A 214 22.94 -15.17 3.07
N ASP A 215 21.98 -14.28 2.82
CA ASP A 215 22.12 -12.83 2.99
C ASP A 215 21.68 -12.35 4.39
N SER A 216 21.53 -13.25 5.35
CA SER A 216 20.85 -13.01 6.65
C SER A 216 21.38 -11.79 7.41
N PHE A 217 22.68 -11.52 7.38
CA PHE A 217 23.30 -10.38 8.08
C PHE A 217 23.10 -9.03 7.34
N ASP A 218 22.73 -9.07 6.06
CA ASP A 218 22.47 -7.87 5.26
C ASP A 218 20.97 -7.48 5.26
N ILE A 219 20.13 -8.27 5.91
CA ILE A 219 18.70 -8.01 5.99
C ILE A 219 18.41 -6.89 6.98
N SER A 220 17.65 -5.89 6.54
CA SER A 220 17.23 -4.73 7.35
C SER A 220 15.76 -4.79 7.77
N SER A 221 14.92 -5.57 7.08
CA SER A 221 13.54 -5.81 7.50
C SER A 221 12.98 -7.12 6.97
N VAL A 222 12.01 -7.67 7.72
CA VAL A 222 11.22 -8.85 7.35
C VAL A 222 9.76 -8.44 7.37
N VAL A 223 9.03 -8.74 6.31
CA VAL A 223 7.62 -8.36 6.17
C VAL A 223 6.77 -9.53 5.68
N LEU A 224 5.51 -9.55 6.12
CA LEU A 224 4.44 -10.32 5.49
C LEU A 224 3.60 -9.36 4.65
N VAL A 225 3.44 -9.68 3.37
CA VAL A 225 2.61 -8.89 2.47
C VAL A 225 1.44 -9.74 2.01
N LYS A 226 0.22 -9.26 2.25
CA LYS A 226 -0.98 -9.90 1.74
C LYS A 226 -1.21 -9.45 0.29
N ALA A 227 -1.45 -10.43 -0.59
CA ALA A 227 -1.81 -10.15 -1.97
C ALA A 227 -3.10 -9.31 -2.03
N GLY A 228 -3.10 -8.35 -2.94
CA GLY A 228 -4.22 -7.47 -3.18
C GLY A 228 -5.37 -8.14 -3.94
N SER A 229 -6.55 -7.55 -3.82
CA SER A 229 -7.75 -7.89 -4.60
C SER A 229 -8.48 -6.59 -4.92
N VAL A 230 -8.14 -6.04 -6.07
CA VAL A 230 -8.55 -4.69 -6.48
C VAL A 230 -9.82 -4.73 -7.34
N THR A 231 -10.76 -3.84 -7.03
CA THR A 231 -11.89 -3.50 -7.90
C THR A 231 -12.24 -2.03 -7.73
N HIS A 232 -12.64 -1.36 -8.82
CA HIS A 232 -13.06 0.05 -8.78
C HIS A 232 -12.02 0.99 -8.11
N ALA A 233 -10.74 0.73 -8.41
CA ALA A 233 -9.59 1.45 -7.83
C ALA A 233 -9.45 1.32 -6.30
N PHE A 234 -10.07 0.29 -5.70
CA PHE A 234 -10.04 0.05 -4.26
C PHE A 234 -9.59 -1.37 -3.93
N ASP A 235 -8.56 -1.50 -3.10
CA ASP A 235 -8.03 -2.78 -2.62
C ASP A 235 -8.23 -2.90 -1.11
N MET A 236 -9.24 -3.68 -0.71
CA MET A 236 -9.53 -3.95 0.71
C MET A 236 -8.66 -5.06 1.31
N GLU A 237 -7.96 -5.82 0.47
CA GLU A 237 -7.25 -7.02 0.90
C GLU A 237 -5.77 -6.75 1.18
N GLN A 238 -5.17 -5.75 0.55
CA GLN A 238 -3.75 -5.46 0.72
C GLN A 238 -3.39 -5.15 2.18
N ARG A 239 -2.29 -5.70 2.64
CA ARG A 239 -1.76 -5.48 3.98
C ARG A 239 -0.28 -5.76 4.03
N LEU A 240 0.45 -4.95 4.78
CA LEU A 240 1.84 -5.21 5.12
C LEU A 240 2.00 -5.27 6.63
N VAL A 241 2.62 -6.35 7.12
CA VAL A 241 2.95 -6.54 8.53
C VAL A 241 4.45 -6.76 8.65
N GLY A 242 5.15 -5.83 9.29
CA GLY A 242 6.55 -5.98 9.65
C GLY A 242 6.73 -6.99 10.78
N LEU A 243 7.81 -7.72 10.76
CA LEU A 243 8.13 -8.75 11.76
C LEU A 243 9.44 -8.43 12.46
N SER A 244 9.48 -8.70 13.76
CA SER A 244 10.73 -8.71 14.51
C SER A 244 11.54 -9.94 14.14
N TYR A 245 12.85 -9.80 14.05
CA TYR A 245 13.75 -10.91 13.73
C TYR A 245 15.13 -10.73 14.40
N THR A 246 15.87 -11.81 14.44
CA THR A 246 17.28 -11.86 14.83
C THR A 246 18.05 -12.59 13.73
N ALA A 247 19.13 -11.97 13.22
CA ALA A 247 19.99 -12.58 12.23
C ALA A 247 20.95 -13.58 12.87
N GLY A 248 21.11 -14.73 12.23
CA GLY A 248 22.09 -15.78 12.51
C GLY A 248 22.85 -16.15 11.24
N SER A 249 23.83 -17.03 11.34
CA SER A 249 24.59 -17.48 10.16
C SER A 249 23.70 -18.27 9.22
N GLY A 250 23.41 -17.70 8.04
CA GLY A 250 22.58 -18.32 6.99
C GLY A 250 21.10 -18.36 7.28
N SER A 251 20.61 -17.74 8.36
CA SER A 251 19.18 -17.77 8.71
C SER A 251 18.74 -16.57 9.55
N LEU A 252 17.43 -16.36 9.58
CA LEU A 252 16.75 -15.38 10.42
C LEU A 252 15.80 -16.12 11.35
N THR A 253 15.86 -15.84 12.66
CA THR A 253 14.81 -16.22 13.61
C THR A 253 13.77 -15.10 13.64
N VAL A 254 12.59 -15.35 13.14
CA VAL A 254 11.52 -14.37 12.93
C VAL A 254 10.39 -14.63 13.93
N THR A 255 9.82 -13.56 14.48
CA THR A 255 8.65 -13.63 15.36
C THR A 255 7.38 -13.30 14.58
N ALA A 256 6.44 -14.22 14.58
CA ALA A 256 5.13 -14.03 13.93
C ALA A 256 4.31 -12.93 14.62
N PRO A 257 3.33 -12.31 13.93
CA PRO A 257 2.44 -11.31 14.52
C PRO A 257 1.77 -11.86 15.79
N PRO A 258 1.54 -11.03 16.82
CA PRO A 258 1.11 -11.52 18.14
C PRO A 258 -0.31 -12.12 18.16
N ASN A 259 -1.16 -11.75 17.21
CA ASN A 259 -2.54 -12.25 17.14
C ASN A 259 -3.16 -12.04 15.75
N GLY A 260 -4.39 -12.54 15.54
CA GLY A 260 -5.10 -12.50 14.27
C GLY A 260 -5.67 -11.13 13.85
N GLN A 261 -5.52 -10.07 14.65
CA GLN A 261 -5.87 -8.72 14.22
C GLN A 261 -4.94 -8.24 13.07
N PHE A 262 -3.76 -8.87 12.97
CA PHE A 262 -2.78 -8.68 11.92
C PHE A 262 -2.90 -9.73 10.80
N ARG A 263 -4.06 -10.39 10.69
CA ARG A 263 -4.30 -11.56 9.86
C ARG A 263 -4.02 -11.30 8.38
N SER A 264 -3.24 -12.19 7.78
CA SER A 264 -3.01 -12.26 6.35
C SER A 264 -3.07 -13.73 5.91
N ASP A 265 -4.27 -14.20 5.56
CA ASP A 265 -4.53 -15.61 5.22
C ASP A 265 -3.81 -16.08 3.94
N ARG A 266 -3.26 -15.16 3.17
CA ARG A 266 -2.46 -15.44 1.97
C ARG A 266 -1.35 -14.39 1.88
N SER A 267 -0.30 -14.56 2.67
CA SER A 267 0.83 -13.63 2.67
C SER A 267 2.08 -14.25 2.10
N CYS A 268 2.85 -13.43 1.42
CA CYS A 268 4.20 -13.75 0.98
C CYS A 268 5.20 -13.11 1.94
N PHE A 269 6.35 -13.75 2.15
CA PHE A 269 7.47 -13.17 2.87
C PHE A 269 8.22 -12.20 1.97
N GLY A 270 8.63 -11.07 2.53
CA GLY A 270 9.56 -10.16 1.89
C GLY A 270 10.74 -9.89 2.82
N LEU A 271 11.93 -9.89 2.27
CA LEU A 271 13.15 -9.45 2.92
C LEU A 271 13.64 -8.17 2.24
N SER A 272 14.13 -7.21 3.02
CA SER A 272 14.85 -6.06 2.47
C SER A 272 16.24 -5.94 3.06
N GLN A 273 17.18 -5.50 2.26
CA GLN A 273 18.52 -5.08 2.68
C GLN A 273 18.55 -3.58 2.95
N SER A 274 19.59 -3.08 3.63
CA SER A 274 19.74 -1.66 3.99
C SER A 274 19.54 -0.71 2.81
N GLU A 275 19.19 0.53 3.08
CA GLU A 275 18.57 1.57 2.22
C GLU A 275 18.95 1.67 0.73
N SER A 276 20.05 1.08 0.29
CA SER A 276 20.47 1.02 -1.11
C SER A 276 20.09 -0.27 -1.84
N ARG A 277 19.51 -1.28 -1.15
CA ARG A 277 19.28 -2.61 -1.71
C ARG A 277 18.03 -3.23 -1.12
N ILE A 278 16.95 -3.23 -1.85
CA ILE A 278 15.72 -3.94 -1.48
C ILE A 278 15.58 -5.15 -2.38
N GLY A 279 15.63 -6.31 -1.80
CA GLY A 279 15.31 -7.55 -2.48
C GLY A 279 14.02 -8.13 -1.92
N SER A 280 13.22 -8.76 -2.74
CA SER A 280 12.08 -9.56 -2.35
C SER A 280 12.26 -10.96 -2.90
N GLY A 281 12.25 -11.93 -2.00
CA GLY A 281 11.97 -13.31 -2.36
C GLY A 281 10.52 -13.58 -1.99
N TRP A 282 9.72 -14.00 -2.95
CA TRP A 282 8.32 -14.34 -2.75
C TRP A 282 8.13 -15.84 -2.96
N TRP A 283 7.36 -16.49 -2.07
CA TRP A 283 6.93 -17.89 -2.14
C TRP A 283 5.42 -18.00 -1.98
#